data_6292ad5bc076884ad779a1d9c338aca0
#
_entry.id   6292ad5bc076884ad779a1d9c338aca0
#
_cell.length_a   1.000
_cell.length_b   1.000
_cell.length_c   1.000
_cell.angle_alpha   90.00
_cell.angle_beta   90.00
_cell.angle_gamma   90.00
#
_symmetry.space_group_name_H-M   'P 1'
#
loop_
_entity.id
_entity.type
_entity.pdbx_description
1 polymer ?
#
loop_
_entity_poly.entity_id
_entity_poly.type
_entity_poly.pdbx_seq_one_letter_code
_entity_poly.pdbx_strand_id
1 'polypeptide(L)'
;MATKPSLPAGKVLVDASLLVGIIDRDPDACLFIPILSRCVVTSVNFGEMLYKLEQLLDVDPQKVESAFVGLGLQIDSFGLSAARNFNELKKIDELSRSTQLAAGVAKHMVKSLSLADLACLSYGLDAKLPILTGDKHWCTLNQYGFRGVVFDYRSPVTTF
;
A
#
# COMPACT_ATOMS: atom_id res chain seq x y z
N MET A 1 -2.42 -24.01 -10.69
CA MET A 1 -3.39 -22.91 -10.50
C MET A 1 -2.99 -22.13 -9.27
N ALA A 2 -2.57 -20.89 -9.42
CA ALA A 2 -2.32 -20.04 -8.28
C ALA A 2 -3.65 -19.76 -7.57
N THR A 3 -3.80 -20.22 -6.35
CA THR A 3 -4.93 -19.89 -5.51
C THR A 3 -4.82 -18.42 -5.15
N LYS A 4 -5.85 -17.63 -5.49
CA LYS A 4 -5.94 -16.23 -5.07
C LYS A 4 -5.73 -16.12 -3.57
N PRO A 5 -4.99 -15.11 -3.10
CA PRO A 5 -4.94 -14.81 -1.69
C PRO A 5 -6.36 -14.62 -1.16
N SER A 6 -6.70 -15.33 -0.09
CA SER A 6 -7.99 -15.15 0.57
C SER A 6 -7.94 -13.87 1.38
N LEU A 7 -8.22 -12.74 0.72
CA LEU A 7 -8.41 -11.48 1.42
C LEU A 7 -9.66 -11.55 2.30
N PRO A 8 -9.66 -10.86 3.46
CA PRO A 8 -10.84 -10.76 4.30
C PRO A 8 -12.04 -10.26 3.50
N ALA A 9 -13.24 -10.68 3.89
CA ALA A 9 -14.46 -10.10 3.35
C ALA A 9 -14.53 -8.59 3.67
N GLY A 10 -15.10 -7.77 2.77
CA GLY A 10 -15.24 -6.34 2.96
C GLY A 10 -14.24 -5.50 2.17
N LYS A 11 -14.07 -4.24 2.61
CA LYS A 11 -13.16 -3.29 1.96
C LYS A 11 -11.70 -3.59 2.28
N VAL A 12 -10.83 -3.28 1.34
CA VAL A 12 -9.38 -3.43 1.42
C VAL A 12 -8.73 -2.10 1.02
N LEU A 13 -7.81 -1.63 1.82
CA LEU A 13 -6.99 -0.47 1.46
C LEU A 13 -5.87 -0.92 0.53
N VAL A 14 -5.67 -0.21 -0.56
CA VAL A 14 -4.60 -0.50 -1.51
C VAL A 14 -3.60 0.65 -1.54
N ASP A 15 -2.34 0.31 -1.70
CA ASP A 15 -1.26 1.24 -1.89
C ASP A 15 -1.05 1.55 -3.40
N ALA A 16 -0.31 2.60 -3.70
CA ALA A 16 0.02 3.01 -5.07
C ALA A 16 0.69 1.88 -5.88
N SER A 17 1.47 1.01 -5.26
CA SER A 17 2.22 -0.06 -5.95
C SER A 17 1.31 -1.05 -6.67
N LEU A 18 0.16 -1.42 -6.08
CA LEU A 18 -0.82 -2.28 -6.74
C LEU A 18 -1.41 -1.61 -7.98
N LEU A 19 -1.80 -0.34 -7.86
CA LEU A 19 -2.43 0.39 -8.95
C LEU A 19 -1.46 0.63 -10.11
N VAL A 20 -0.20 0.98 -9.80
CA VAL A 20 0.87 1.08 -10.80
C VAL A 20 1.10 -0.28 -11.47
N GLY A 21 1.14 -1.36 -10.68
CA GLY A 21 1.29 -2.72 -11.21
C GLY A 21 0.16 -3.12 -12.16
N ILE A 22 -1.09 -2.72 -11.89
CA ILE A 22 -2.22 -2.98 -12.81
C ILE A 22 -2.01 -2.27 -14.14
N ILE A 23 -1.60 -1.00 -14.13
CA ILE A 23 -1.34 -0.23 -15.36
C ILE A 23 -0.14 -0.80 -16.12
N ASP A 24 0.91 -1.18 -15.41
CA ASP A 24 2.12 -1.82 -15.98
C ASP A 24 1.90 -3.30 -16.38
N ARG A 25 0.68 -3.81 -16.21
CA ARG A 25 0.29 -5.18 -16.55
C ARG A 25 1.06 -6.26 -15.79
N ASP A 26 1.48 -5.96 -14.55
CA ASP A 26 2.02 -6.97 -13.64
C ASP A 26 0.98 -8.09 -13.45
N PRO A 27 1.31 -9.35 -13.79
CA PRO A 27 0.34 -10.45 -13.71
C PRO A 27 -0.27 -10.64 -12.32
N ASP A 28 0.53 -10.45 -11.26
CA ASP A 28 0.07 -10.59 -9.88
C ASP A 28 -0.88 -9.45 -9.50
N ALA A 29 -0.58 -8.22 -9.90
CA ALA A 29 -1.44 -7.05 -9.66
C ALA A 29 -2.77 -7.17 -10.42
N CYS A 30 -2.74 -7.63 -11.67
CA CYS A 30 -3.93 -7.78 -12.51
C CYS A 30 -4.95 -8.79 -11.94
N LEU A 31 -4.53 -9.72 -11.08
CA LEU A 31 -5.44 -10.65 -10.40
C LEU A 31 -6.44 -9.92 -9.48
N PHE A 32 -6.15 -8.68 -9.10
CA PHE A 32 -6.98 -7.88 -8.20
C PHE A 32 -7.99 -6.97 -8.93
N ILE A 33 -7.94 -6.86 -10.25
CA ILE A 33 -8.90 -6.07 -11.04
C ILE A 33 -10.36 -6.42 -10.69
N PRO A 34 -10.77 -7.71 -10.57
CA PRO A 34 -12.16 -8.07 -10.27
C PRO A 34 -12.66 -7.61 -8.90
N ILE A 35 -11.77 -7.24 -7.98
CA ILE A 35 -12.14 -6.78 -6.64
C ILE A 35 -11.92 -5.28 -6.42
N LEU A 36 -11.58 -4.51 -7.45
CA LEU A 36 -11.34 -3.07 -7.33
C LEU A 36 -12.54 -2.30 -6.75
N SER A 37 -13.76 -2.79 -6.98
CA SER A 37 -14.98 -2.23 -6.37
C SER A 37 -15.03 -2.37 -4.83
N ARG A 38 -14.18 -3.19 -4.25
CA ARG A 38 -13.98 -3.34 -2.80
C ARG A 38 -12.74 -2.59 -2.31
N CYS A 39 -11.95 -2.05 -3.22
CA CYS A 39 -10.71 -1.38 -2.88
C CYS A 39 -10.92 0.10 -2.59
N VAL A 40 -10.18 0.57 -1.58
CA VAL A 40 -10.09 1.97 -1.21
C VAL A 40 -8.63 2.39 -1.36
N VAL A 41 -8.39 3.59 -1.86
CA VAL A 41 -7.07 4.21 -1.88
C VAL A 41 -7.14 5.60 -1.27
N THR A 42 -6.12 6.03 -0.53
CA THR A 42 -6.10 7.42 -0.05
C THR A 42 -5.80 8.38 -1.20
N SER A 43 -6.31 9.61 -1.11
CA SER A 43 -6.00 10.67 -2.09
C SER A 43 -4.49 10.92 -2.20
N VAL A 44 -3.71 10.74 -1.12
CA VAL A 44 -2.25 10.87 -1.12
C VAL A 44 -1.61 9.78 -1.98
N ASN A 45 -1.97 8.51 -1.76
CA ASN A 45 -1.42 7.38 -2.52
C ASN A 45 -1.93 7.35 -3.96
N PHE A 46 -3.15 7.81 -4.20
CA PHE A 46 -3.65 7.98 -5.56
C PHE A 46 -2.85 9.05 -6.32
N GLY A 47 -2.56 10.20 -5.68
CA GLY A 47 -1.69 11.24 -6.24
C GLY A 47 -0.27 10.74 -6.50
N GLU A 48 0.31 9.96 -5.59
CA GLU A 48 1.61 9.30 -5.80
C GLU A 48 1.59 8.38 -7.03
N MET A 49 0.54 7.58 -7.17
CA MET A 49 0.36 6.70 -8.33
C MET A 49 0.29 7.50 -9.63
N LEU A 50 -0.52 8.56 -9.69
CA LEU A 50 -0.62 9.41 -10.88
C LEU A 50 0.73 10.03 -11.25
N TYR A 51 1.47 10.54 -10.26
CA TYR A 51 2.81 11.10 -10.47
C TYR A 51 3.79 10.05 -11.04
N LYS A 52 3.81 8.85 -10.47
CA LYS A 52 4.66 7.77 -10.96
C LYS A 52 4.32 7.36 -12.40
N LEU A 53 3.05 7.28 -12.73
CA LEU A 53 2.61 6.90 -14.09
C LEU A 53 2.96 7.96 -15.13
N GLU A 54 2.80 9.24 -14.80
CA GLU A 54 3.22 10.32 -15.68
C GLU A 54 4.73 10.30 -15.95
N GLN A 55 5.53 10.07 -14.90
CA GLN A 55 7.00 10.02 -15.01
C GLN A 55 7.51 8.79 -15.78
N LEU A 56 6.86 7.64 -15.65
CA LEU A 56 7.36 6.37 -16.14
C LEU A 56 6.75 5.96 -17.49
N LEU A 57 5.51 6.32 -17.75
CA LEU A 57 4.72 5.75 -18.83
C LEU A 57 4.07 6.80 -19.75
N ASP A 58 4.25 8.08 -19.49
CA ASP A 58 3.62 9.19 -20.24
C ASP A 58 2.10 8.99 -20.42
N VAL A 59 1.43 8.60 -19.32
CA VAL A 59 0.00 8.31 -19.32
C VAL A 59 -0.77 9.52 -18.82
N ASP A 60 -1.86 9.85 -19.49
CA ASP A 60 -2.76 10.93 -19.09
C ASP A 60 -3.42 10.63 -17.73
N PRO A 61 -3.15 11.43 -16.67
CA PRO A 61 -3.68 11.20 -15.33
C PRO A 61 -5.21 11.17 -15.26
N GLN A 62 -5.91 11.98 -16.06
CA GLN A 62 -7.37 12.03 -16.05
C GLN A 62 -8.00 10.75 -16.61
N LYS A 63 -7.37 10.16 -17.62
CA LYS A 63 -7.81 8.86 -18.16
C LYS A 63 -7.61 7.73 -17.17
N VAL A 64 -6.49 7.76 -16.44
CA VAL A 64 -6.20 6.77 -15.39
C VAL A 64 -7.24 6.87 -14.26
N GLU A 65 -7.50 8.09 -13.77
CA GLU A 65 -8.52 8.32 -12.75
C GLU A 65 -9.88 7.80 -13.18
N SER A 66 -10.33 8.20 -14.37
CA SER A 66 -11.62 7.77 -14.94
C SER A 66 -11.71 6.25 -15.07
N ALA A 67 -10.63 5.59 -15.47
CA ALA A 67 -10.59 4.13 -15.60
C ALA A 67 -10.73 3.43 -14.23
N PHE A 68 -9.99 3.84 -13.22
CA PHE A 68 -10.06 3.23 -11.90
C PHE A 68 -11.41 3.50 -11.20
N VAL A 69 -11.92 4.72 -11.28
CA VAL A 69 -13.26 5.05 -10.76
C VAL A 69 -14.34 4.25 -11.49
N GLY A 70 -14.21 4.09 -12.81
CA GLY A 70 -15.11 3.25 -13.60
C GLY A 70 -15.08 1.77 -13.22
N LEU A 71 -13.97 1.27 -12.70
CA LEU A 71 -13.82 -0.08 -12.13
C LEU A 71 -14.30 -0.19 -10.67
N GLY A 72 -14.78 0.92 -10.09
CA GLY A 72 -15.34 0.98 -8.75
C GLY A 72 -14.35 1.25 -7.63
N LEU A 73 -13.10 1.60 -7.95
CA LEU A 73 -12.11 2.02 -6.93
C LEU A 73 -12.61 3.27 -6.21
N GLN A 74 -12.62 3.22 -4.87
CA GLN A 74 -12.98 4.36 -4.02
C GLN A 74 -11.72 5.15 -3.66
N ILE A 75 -11.73 6.46 -3.92
CA ILE A 75 -10.65 7.36 -3.53
C ILE A 75 -11.13 8.14 -2.30
N ASP A 76 -10.48 7.95 -1.16
CA ASP A 76 -10.84 8.58 0.11
C ASP A 76 -9.86 9.69 0.49
N SER A 77 -10.39 10.77 1.04
CA SER A 77 -9.59 11.87 1.55
C SER A 77 -8.76 11.43 2.75
N PHE A 78 -7.47 11.79 2.76
CA PHE A 78 -6.62 11.63 3.93
C PHE A 78 -6.94 12.72 4.95
N GLY A 79 -7.49 12.35 6.09
CA GLY A 79 -7.98 13.28 7.10
C GLY A 79 -7.14 13.32 8.37
N LEU A 80 -7.51 14.26 9.28
CA LEU A 80 -6.80 14.49 10.54
C LEU A 80 -6.79 13.27 11.45
N SER A 81 -7.87 12.47 11.48
CA SER A 81 -7.94 11.25 12.30
C SER A 81 -6.82 10.28 11.96
N ALA A 82 -6.63 10.00 10.68
CA ALA A 82 -5.54 9.17 10.19
C ALA A 82 -4.17 9.81 10.49
N ALA A 83 -4.01 11.11 10.27
CA ALA A 83 -2.73 11.81 10.48
C ALA A 83 -2.21 11.71 11.93
N ARG A 84 -3.07 11.53 12.91
CA ARG A 84 -2.67 11.35 14.32
C ARG A 84 -1.81 10.11 14.57
N ASN A 85 -1.85 9.12 13.68
CA ASN A 85 -1.04 7.92 13.80
C ASN A 85 0.41 8.13 13.33
N PHE A 86 0.76 9.27 12.72
CA PHE A 86 2.09 9.51 12.15
C PHE A 86 3.21 9.36 13.18
N ASN A 87 3.03 9.89 14.39
CA ASN A 87 4.07 9.82 15.42
C ASN A 87 4.38 8.38 15.84
N GLU A 88 3.35 7.53 15.96
CA GLU A 88 3.52 6.10 16.26
C GLU A 88 4.26 5.40 15.12
N LEU A 89 3.83 5.63 13.88
CA LEU A 89 4.45 5.04 12.71
C LEU A 89 5.90 5.50 12.50
N LYS A 90 6.21 6.75 12.81
CA LYS A 90 7.60 7.23 12.76
C LYS A 90 8.50 6.51 13.77
N LYS A 91 8.02 6.23 14.98
CA LYS A 91 8.76 5.45 15.97
C LYS A 91 8.99 4.01 15.50
N ILE A 92 7.99 3.41 14.86
CA ILE A 92 8.09 2.07 14.25
C ILE A 92 9.14 2.08 13.13
N ASP A 93 9.12 3.08 12.26
CA ASP A 93 10.10 3.27 11.18
C ASP A 93 11.52 3.42 11.73
N GLU A 94 11.71 4.26 12.74
CA GLU A 94 13.00 4.48 13.39
C GLU A 94 13.54 3.19 14.02
N LEU A 95 12.70 2.43 14.72
CA LEU A 95 13.07 1.14 15.30
C LEU A 95 13.44 0.12 14.21
N SER A 96 12.66 0.03 13.15
CA SER A 96 12.95 -0.83 12.00
C SER A 96 14.30 -0.47 11.36
N ARG A 97 14.55 0.81 11.12
CA ARG A 97 15.80 1.30 10.53
C ARG A 97 17.02 1.01 11.41
N SER A 98 16.93 1.29 12.70
CA SER A 98 18.02 1.01 13.64
C SER A 98 18.31 -0.49 13.75
N THR A 99 17.29 -1.33 13.71
CA THR A 99 17.45 -2.79 13.71
C THR A 99 18.14 -3.28 12.44
N GLN A 100 17.76 -2.76 11.26
CA GLN A 100 18.42 -3.10 10.00
C GLN A 100 19.90 -2.71 10.01
N LEU A 101 20.23 -1.52 10.52
CA LEU A 101 21.63 -1.07 10.65
C LEU A 101 22.42 -1.93 11.63
N ALA A 102 21.85 -2.30 12.77
CA ALA A 102 22.47 -3.19 13.74
C ALA A 102 22.70 -4.60 13.18
N ALA A 103 21.85 -5.04 12.26
CA ALA A 103 22.00 -6.30 11.53
C ALA A 103 23.02 -6.23 10.38
N GLY A 104 23.69 -5.10 10.18
CA GLY A 104 24.73 -4.93 9.17
C GLY A 104 24.22 -4.57 7.77
N VAL A 105 22.95 -4.17 7.63
CA VAL A 105 22.42 -3.67 6.36
C VAL A 105 23.11 -2.36 6.00
N ALA A 106 23.66 -2.26 4.80
CA ALA A 106 24.31 -1.04 4.33
C ALA A 106 23.33 0.14 4.34
N LYS A 107 23.79 1.32 4.79
CA LYS A 107 22.95 2.51 5.01
C LYS A 107 22.05 2.86 3.83
N HIS A 108 22.55 2.73 2.60
CA HIS A 108 21.81 3.03 1.39
C HIS A 108 20.76 1.96 1.03
N MET A 109 20.80 0.80 1.66
CA MET A 109 19.86 -0.32 1.48
C MET A 109 18.81 -0.39 2.60
N VAL A 110 18.96 0.40 3.66
CA VAL A 110 18.03 0.44 4.80
C VAL A 110 16.68 0.94 4.30
N LYS A 111 15.64 0.12 4.51
CA LYS A 111 14.26 0.48 4.17
C LYS A 111 13.71 1.47 5.19
N SER A 112 12.96 2.44 4.69
CA SER A 112 12.27 3.45 5.49
C SER A 112 10.92 3.77 4.87
N LEU A 113 10.02 4.33 5.68
CA LEU A 113 8.70 4.75 5.23
C LEU A 113 8.74 6.16 4.65
N SER A 114 8.27 6.33 3.43
CA SER A 114 8.02 7.63 2.81
C SER A 114 6.79 8.29 3.45
N LEU A 115 6.53 9.55 3.10
CA LEU A 115 5.33 10.26 3.54
C LEU A 115 4.04 9.57 3.01
N ALA A 116 4.07 9.08 1.79
CA ALA A 116 2.94 8.36 1.20
C ALA A 116 2.72 7.00 1.88
N ASP A 117 3.79 6.29 2.26
CA ASP A 117 3.69 5.06 3.06
C ASP A 117 3.05 5.33 4.42
N LEU A 118 3.49 6.40 5.09
CA LEU A 118 2.88 6.82 6.36
C LEU A 118 1.40 7.14 6.20
N ALA A 119 1.00 7.81 5.12
CA ALA A 119 -0.39 8.12 4.86
C ALA A 119 -1.23 6.85 4.67
N CYS A 120 -0.77 5.89 3.88
CA CYS A 120 -1.46 4.63 3.67
C CYS A 120 -1.60 3.82 4.97
N LEU A 121 -0.49 3.59 5.66
CA LEU A 121 -0.47 2.82 6.90
C LEU A 121 -1.31 3.48 8.00
N SER A 122 -1.23 4.81 8.14
CA SER A 122 -2.06 5.58 9.08
C SER A 122 -3.55 5.45 8.80
N TYR A 123 -3.93 5.57 7.53
CA TYR A 123 -5.32 5.44 7.12
C TYR A 123 -5.83 4.02 7.39
N GLY A 124 -5.02 3.00 7.10
CA GLY A 124 -5.37 1.61 7.37
C GLY A 124 -5.63 1.33 8.85
N LEU A 125 -4.82 1.92 9.75
CA LEU A 125 -5.04 1.84 11.20
C LEU A 125 -6.33 2.54 11.63
N ASP A 126 -6.56 3.76 11.15
CA ASP A 126 -7.71 4.59 11.51
C ASP A 126 -9.02 3.97 11.02
N ALA A 127 -9.06 3.55 9.77
CA ALA A 127 -10.22 2.93 9.14
C ALA A 127 -10.39 1.44 9.47
N LYS A 128 -9.42 0.82 10.16
CA LYS A 128 -9.37 -0.61 10.48
C LYS A 128 -9.50 -1.50 9.25
N LEU A 129 -8.83 -1.10 8.17
CA LEU A 129 -8.82 -1.83 6.90
C LEU A 129 -7.55 -2.66 6.74
N PRO A 130 -7.64 -3.89 6.22
CA PRO A 130 -6.48 -4.61 5.76
C PRO A 130 -5.85 -3.87 4.58
N ILE A 131 -4.53 -3.88 4.51
CA ILE A 131 -3.73 -3.15 3.52
C ILE A 131 -3.13 -4.13 2.54
N LEU A 132 -3.26 -3.87 1.26
CA LEU A 132 -2.67 -4.64 0.18
C LEU A 132 -1.59 -3.82 -0.52
N THR A 133 -0.35 -4.30 -0.49
CA THR A 133 0.83 -3.61 -1.01
C THR A 133 1.75 -4.55 -1.79
N GLY A 134 2.62 -4.00 -2.62
CA GLY A 134 3.76 -4.73 -3.20
C GLY A 134 5.07 -4.51 -2.44
N ASP A 135 5.06 -3.71 -1.38
CA ASP A 135 6.24 -3.48 -0.56
C ASP A 135 6.34 -4.51 0.58
N LYS A 136 7.25 -5.47 0.40
CA LYS A 136 7.52 -6.53 1.40
C LYS A 136 7.98 -5.98 2.75
N HIS A 137 8.58 -4.79 2.79
CA HIS A 137 9.01 -4.19 4.04
C HIS A 137 7.82 -3.93 4.97
N TRP A 138 6.68 -3.50 4.43
CA TRP A 138 5.48 -3.27 5.25
C TRP A 138 4.98 -4.52 5.97
N CYS A 139 5.15 -5.70 5.35
CA CYS A 139 4.79 -6.97 5.96
C CYS A 139 5.66 -7.34 7.19
N THR A 140 6.78 -6.65 7.39
CA THR A 140 7.67 -6.86 8.55
C THR A 140 7.38 -5.90 9.71
N LEU A 141 6.59 -4.87 9.51
CA LEU A 141 6.38 -3.79 10.50
C LEU A 141 5.73 -4.26 11.80
N ASN A 142 5.00 -5.37 11.77
CA ASN A 142 4.43 -5.99 12.98
C ASN A 142 5.50 -6.36 14.01
N GLN A 143 6.71 -6.70 13.57
CA GLN A 143 7.85 -7.01 14.44
C GLN A 143 8.30 -5.79 15.25
N TYR A 144 7.93 -4.60 14.80
CA TYR A 144 8.27 -3.32 15.43
C TYR A 144 7.08 -2.62 16.08
N GLY A 145 5.94 -3.34 16.22
CA GLY A 145 4.76 -2.86 16.92
C GLY A 145 3.64 -2.31 16.05
N PHE A 146 3.74 -2.43 14.71
CA PHE A 146 2.61 -2.08 13.84
C PHE A 146 1.43 -3.03 14.07
N ARG A 147 0.24 -2.49 14.32
CA ARG A 147 -0.95 -3.27 14.66
C ARG A 147 -1.92 -3.47 13.50
N GLY A 148 -1.60 -2.93 12.32
CA GLY A 148 -2.39 -3.13 11.13
C GLY A 148 -2.14 -4.49 10.47
N VAL A 149 -3.03 -4.88 9.58
CA VAL A 149 -2.93 -6.11 8.81
C VAL A 149 -2.47 -5.77 7.40
N VAL A 150 -1.34 -6.32 6.97
CA VAL A 150 -0.72 -6.06 5.67
C VAL A 150 -0.60 -7.36 4.88
N PHE A 151 -0.95 -7.31 3.61
CA PHE A 151 -0.80 -8.39 2.65
C PHE A 151 0.09 -7.94 1.48
N ASP A 152 1.06 -8.76 1.10
CA ASP A 152 1.81 -8.61 -0.15
C ASP A 152 1.01 -9.26 -1.29
N TYR A 153 0.63 -8.47 -2.30
CA TYR A 153 -0.16 -8.99 -3.41
C TYR A 153 0.61 -9.97 -4.32
N ARG A 154 1.94 -10.00 -4.23
CA ARG A 154 2.82 -10.91 -4.98
C ARG A 154 3.10 -12.22 -4.26
N SER A 155 2.78 -12.31 -2.98
CA SER A 155 2.97 -13.53 -2.21
C SER A 155 1.68 -14.33 -2.15
N PRO A 156 1.72 -15.68 -2.33
CA PRO A 156 0.57 -16.49 -1.97
C PRO A 156 0.30 -16.25 -0.48
N VAL A 157 -0.91 -15.78 -0.18
CA VAL A 157 -1.31 -15.48 1.20
C VAL A 157 -1.32 -16.77 1.98
N THR A 158 -0.37 -16.90 2.89
CA THR A 158 -0.50 -17.79 4.02
C THR A 158 -1.61 -17.20 4.91
N THR A 159 -2.73 -17.88 4.96
CA THR A 159 -3.76 -17.66 5.98
C THR A 159 -3.10 -17.79 7.35
N PHE A 160 -3.06 -16.70 8.09
CA PHE A 160 -2.82 -16.74 9.53
C PHE A 160 -4.16 -16.82 10.26
#